data_add2a42411eebdae570df883ef946b73
#
_entry.id   add2a42411eebdae570df883ef946b73
#
_cell.length_a   1.000
_cell.length_b   1.000
_cell.length_c   1.000
_cell.angle_alpha   90.00
_cell.angle_beta   90.00
_cell.angle_gamma   90.00
#
_symmetry.space_group_name_H-M   'P 1'
#
loop_
_entity.id
_entity.type
_entity.pdbx_description
1 polymer ?
#
loop_
_entity_poly.entity_id
_entity_poly.type
_entity_poly.pdbx_seq_one_letter_code
_entity_poly.pdbx_strand_id
1 'polypeptide(L)'
;MQSGRTGQVAIARDFLVRAERRIDGAATAAARPGAGPGEFDNNFDGVVTAIFHIVDAYELATTGMKRRVGEAEQATRIESVLAALRSAKTPKVPPASRLIDLNRRRNTSVHGEWMEVLDQDALQDAIRAARNLLAAVRHGLAAKGIDVS
;
A
#
# COMPACT_ATOMS: atom_id res chain seq x y z
N MET A 1 -25.36 -3.02 15.95
CA MET A 1 -23.97 -2.54 15.98
C MET A 1 -23.01 -3.40 15.16
N GLN A 2 -23.30 -4.67 15.00
CA GLN A 2 -22.50 -5.53 14.12
C GLN A 2 -22.68 -5.22 12.64
N SER A 3 -23.81 -4.67 12.23
CA SER A 3 -24.09 -4.34 10.83
C SER A 3 -23.16 -3.26 10.28
N GLY A 4 -22.82 -2.22 11.07
CA GLY A 4 -21.87 -1.18 10.66
C GLY A 4 -20.45 -1.70 10.48
N ARG A 5 -20.01 -2.58 11.37
CA ARG A 5 -18.68 -3.22 11.29
C ARG A 5 -18.57 -4.15 10.09
N THR A 6 -19.63 -4.90 9.79
CA THR A 6 -19.68 -5.77 8.62
C THR A 6 -19.57 -4.97 7.32
N GLY A 7 -20.26 -3.83 7.23
CA GLY A 7 -20.15 -2.94 6.07
C GLY A 7 -18.75 -2.38 5.88
N GLN A 8 -18.08 -2.02 6.97
CA GLN A 8 -16.71 -1.49 6.92
C GLN A 8 -15.70 -2.57 6.53
N VAL A 9 -15.87 -3.80 6.99
CA VAL A 9 -15.04 -4.94 6.57
C VAL A 9 -15.21 -5.20 5.07
N ALA A 10 -16.42 -5.11 4.54
CA ALA A 10 -16.67 -5.25 3.11
C ALA A 10 -15.97 -4.15 2.28
N ILE A 11 -15.99 -2.91 2.76
CA ILE A 11 -15.27 -1.80 2.13
C ILE A 11 -13.77 -2.02 2.20
N ALA A 12 -13.26 -2.47 3.35
CA ALA A 12 -11.84 -2.78 3.52
C ALA A 12 -11.39 -3.88 2.55
N ARG A 13 -12.19 -4.93 2.41
CA ARG A 13 -11.94 -5.99 1.42
C ARG A 13 -11.84 -5.43 0.01
N ASP A 14 -12.75 -4.54 -0.36
CA ASP A 14 -12.76 -3.91 -1.68
C ASP A 14 -11.48 -3.09 -1.92
N PHE A 15 -11.01 -2.34 -0.93
CA PHE A 15 -9.74 -1.63 -1.00
C PHE A 15 -8.56 -2.59 -1.23
N LEU A 16 -8.53 -3.72 -0.54
CA LEU A 16 -7.47 -4.71 -0.72
C LEU A 16 -7.50 -5.33 -2.12
N VAL A 17 -8.68 -5.63 -2.63
CA VAL A 17 -8.84 -6.16 -4.00
C VAL A 17 -8.37 -5.14 -5.04
N ARG A 18 -8.72 -3.88 -4.86
CA ARG A 18 -8.27 -2.81 -5.76
C ARG A 18 -6.76 -2.62 -5.70
N ALA A 19 -6.19 -2.67 -4.50
CA ALA A 19 -4.75 -2.58 -4.33
C ALA A 19 -4.03 -3.72 -5.04
N GLU A 20 -4.50 -4.95 -4.87
CA GLU A 20 -3.95 -6.13 -5.54
C GLU A 20 -3.99 -5.99 -7.07
N ARG A 21 -5.09 -5.51 -7.61
CA ARG A 21 -5.24 -5.29 -9.06
C ARG A 21 -4.25 -4.24 -9.58
N ARG A 22 -4.03 -3.17 -8.83
CA ARG A 22 -3.06 -2.14 -9.20
C ARG A 22 -1.63 -2.68 -9.18
N ILE A 23 -1.30 -3.46 -8.16
CA ILE A 23 0.02 -4.08 -8.03
C ILE A 23 0.25 -5.06 -9.18
N ASP A 24 -0.71 -5.93 -9.46
CA ASP A 24 -0.61 -6.92 -10.53
C ASP A 24 -0.54 -6.25 -11.91
N GLY A 25 -1.31 -5.19 -12.11
CA GLY A 25 -1.26 -4.39 -13.34
C GLY A 25 0.11 -3.74 -13.56
N ALA A 26 0.69 -3.19 -12.49
CA ALA A 26 2.03 -2.61 -12.55
C ALA A 26 3.10 -3.67 -12.85
N ALA A 27 2.99 -4.85 -12.23
CA ALA A 27 3.91 -5.96 -12.48
C ALA A 27 3.83 -6.44 -13.93
N THR A 28 2.64 -6.56 -14.49
CA THR A 28 2.41 -6.96 -15.88
C THR A 28 3.01 -5.92 -16.84
N ALA A 29 2.76 -4.65 -16.58
CA ALA A 29 3.29 -3.56 -17.41
C ALA A 29 4.82 -3.48 -17.34
N ALA A 30 5.40 -3.67 -16.17
CA ALA A 30 6.85 -3.67 -15.98
C ALA A 30 7.56 -4.80 -16.73
N ALA A 31 6.89 -5.93 -16.89
CA ALA A 31 7.43 -7.09 -17.61
C ALA A 31 7.34 -6.93 -19.13
N ARG A 32 6.65 -5.90 -19.64
CA ARG A 32 6.44 -5.70 -21.07
C ARG A 32 7.73 -5.23 -21.73
N PRO A 33 8.17 -5.88 -22.85
CA PRO A 33 9.34 -5.40 -23.58
C PRO A 33 9.14 -3.98 -24.11
N GLY A 34 10.14 -3.12 -23.92
CA GLY A 34 10.10 -1.74 -24.42
C GLY A 34 9.39 -0.74 -23.54
N ALA A 35 9.02 -1.12 -22.29
CA ALA A 35 8.49 -0.17 -21.33
C ALA A 35 9.49 0.97 -21.09
N GLY A 36 9.00 2.21 -21.17
CA GLY A 36 9.82 3.41 -21.04
C GLY A 36 9.61 4.14 -19.72
N PRO A 37 10.39 5.23 -19.46
CA PRO A 37 10.35 5.96 -18.19
C PRO A 37 8.97 6.47 -17.79
N GLY A 38 8.16 6.96 -18.75
CA GLY A 38 6.83 7.45 -18.47
C GLY A 38 5.88 6.36 -17.97
N GLU A 39 6.01 5.14 -18.48
CA GLU A 39 5.25 3.99 -17.99
C GLU A 39 5.69 3.59 -16.59
N PHE A 40 6.99 3.65 -16.29
CA PHE A 40 7.50 3.37 -14.95
C PHE A 40 6.95 4.36 -13.94
N ASP A 41 6.89 5.65 -14.27
CA ASP A 41 6.34 6.69 -13.40
C ASP A 41 4.87 6.43 -13.08
N ASN A 42 4.06 6.14 -14.09
CA ASN A 42 2.64 5.86 -13.92
C ASN A 42 2.39 4.61 -13.09
N ASN A 43 3.15 3.56 -13.33
CA ASN A 43 3.03 2.31 -12.58
C ASN A 43 3.53 2.45 -11.16
N PHE A 44 4.59 3.23 -10.95
CA PHE A 44 5.10 3.53 -9.63
C PHE A 44 4.07 4.29 -8.79
N ASP A 45 3.45 5.32 -9.37
CA ASP A 45 2.36 6.05 -8.71
C ASP A 45 1.20 5.12 -8.34
N GLY A 46 0.82 4.22 -9.24
CA GLY A 46 -0.21 3.22 -9.00
C GLY A 46 0.12 2.29 -7.83
N VAL A 47 1.37 1.84 -7.73
CA VAL A 47 1.83 0.98 -6.62
C VAL A 47 1.80 1.73 -5.30
N VAL A 48 2.27 2.96 -5.26
CA VAL A 48 2.22 3.78 -4.02
C VAL A 48 0.79 4.05 -3.60
N THR A 49 -0.11 4.34 -4.56
CA THR A 49 -1.53 4.48 -4.29
C THR A 49 -2.11 3.19 -3.69
N ALA A 50 -1.70 2.03 -4.20
CA ALA A 50 -2.10 0.74 -3.65
C ALA A 50 -1.65 0.57 -2.20
N ILE A 51 -0.43 0.99 -1.86
CA ILE A 51 0.08 0.96 -0.48
C ILE A 51 -0.87 1.75 0.45
N PHE A 52 -1.31 2.93 0.05
CA PHE A 52 -2.24 3.72 0.86
C PHE A 52 -3.62 3.08 0.96
N HIS A 53 -4.11 2.45 -0.10
CA HIS A 53 -5.36 1.67 -0.02
C HIS A 53 -5.25 0.52 0.98
N ILE A 54 -4.10 -0.13 1.06
CA ILE A 54 -3.85 -1.22 2.02
C ILE A 54 -3.84 -0.67 3.45
N VAL A 55 -3.17 0.45 3.70
CA VAL A 55 -3.16 1.12 5.00
C VAL A 55 -4.56 1.56 5.40
N ASP A 56 -5.30 2.16 4.48
CA ASP A 56 -6.69 2.56 4.71
C ASP A 56 -7.59 1.36 5.06
N ALA A 57 -7.40 0.25 4.35
CA ALA A 57 -8.15 -0.98 4.60
C ALA A 57 -7.90 -1.51 6.02
N TYR A 58 -6.65 -1.53 6.46
CA TYR A 58 -6.31 -1.97 7.81
C TYR A 58 -6.97 -1.08 8.87
N GLU A 59 -6.85 0.24 8.72
CA GLU A 59 -7.46 1.18 9.67
C GLU A 59 -8.98 1.05 9.70
N LEU A 60 -9.61 0.99 8.54
CA LEU A 60 -11.05 0.87 8.42
C LEU A 60 -11.56 -0.43 9.07
N ALA A 61 -10.88 -1.54 8.82
CA ALA A 61 -11.26 -2.84 9.37
C ALA A 61 -11.06 -2.94 10.89
N THR A 62 -10.05 -2.25 11.43
CA THR A 62 -9.72 -2.33 12.86
C THR A 62 -10.38 -1.25 13.70
N THR A 63 -10.54 -0.04 13.16
CA THR A 63 -11.09 1.11 13.92
C THR A 63 -12.47 1.52 13.45
N GLY A 64 -12.90 1.07 12.30
CA GLY A 64 -14.16 1.47 11.69
C GLY A 64 -14.13 2.85 11.05
N MET A 65 -12.98 3.52 11.02
CA MET A 65 -12.86 4.87 10.48
C MET A 65 -11.66 5.01 9.55
N LYS A 66 -11.90 5.65 8.40
CA LYS A 66 -10.84 6.09 7.50
C LYS A 66 -10.47 7.52 7.85
N ARG A 67 -9.22 7.74 8.25
CA ARG A 67 -8.72 9.08 8.52
C ARG A 67 -8.35 9.80 7.24
N ARG A 68 -8.82 11.05 7.10
CA ARG A 68 -8.27 11.97 6.13
C ARG A 68 -7.15 12.74 6.80
N VAL A 69 -5.93 12.52 6.34
CA VAL A 69 -4.75 13.19 6.89
C VAL A 69 -3.96 13.85 5.78
N GLY A 70 -3.32 14.96 6.10
CA GLY A 70 -2.39 15.61 5.20
C GLY A 70 -1.11 14.80 4.99
N GLU A 71 -0.31 15.23 4.03
CA GLU A 71 0.91 14.53 3.63
C GLU A 71 1.89 14.32 4.78
N ALA A 72 2.02 15.29 5.68
CA ALA A 72 2.91 15.21 6.83
C ALA A 72 2.52 14.10 7.82
N GLU A 73 1.26 13.70 7.84
CA GLU A 73 0.73 12.68 8.76
C GLU A 73 0.75 11.28 8.16
N GLN A 74 1.00 11.15 6.86
CA GLN A 74 1.04 9.86 6.17
C GLN A 74 2.13 8.96 6.74
N ALA A 75 3.30 9.50 7.02
CA ALA A 75 4.40 8.75 7.63
C ALA A 75 3.98 8.16 8.98
N THR A 76 3.32 8.94 9.82
CA THR A 76 2.83 8.51 11.13
C THR A 76 1.82 7.37 11.00
N ARG A 77 0.92 7.46 10.03
CA ARG A 77 -0.07 6.39 9.77
C ARG A 77 0.60 5.09 9.36
N ILE A 78 1.55 5.17 8.44
CA ILE A 78 2.32 4.00 8.00
C ILE A 78 3.04 3.36 9.18
N GLU A 79 3.75 4.16 9.97
CA GLU A 79 4.46 3.68 11.16
C GLU A 79 3.52 2.99 12.15
N SER A 80 2.35 3.58 12.39
CA SER A 80 1.35 3.06 13.32
C SER A 80 0.81 1.69 12.88
N VAL A 81 0.45 1.56 11.60
CA VAL A 81 -0.07 0.30 11.06
C VAL A 81 1.01 -0.78 11.11
N LEU A 82 2.24 -0.47 10.69
CA LEU A 82 3.32 -1.44 10.70
C LEU A 82 3.72 -1.85 12.12
N ALA A 83 3.71 -0.93 13.07
CA ALA A 83 3.95 -1.25 14.48
C ALA A 83 2.89 -2.22 15.02
N ALA A 84 1.62 -2.00 14.69
CA ALA A 84 0.54 -2.90 15.07
C ALA A 84 0.72 -4.30 14.49
N LEU A 85 1.10 -4.40 13.21
CA LEU A 85 1.37 -5.67 12.56
C LEU A 85 2.55 -6.41 13.20
N ARG A 86 3.62 -5.69 13.53
CA ARG A 86 4.79 -6.28 14.21
C ARG A 86 4.45 -6.75 15.61
N SER A 87 3.68 -5.98 16.36
CA SER A 87 3.21 -6.37 17.70
C SER A 87 2.40 -7.66 17.68
N ALA A 88 1.66 -7.90 16.59
CA ALA A 88 0.93 -9.14 16.37
C ALA A 88 1.81 -10.28 15.80
N LYS A 89 3.13 -10.06 15.70
CA LYS A 89 4.11 -11.01 15.15
C LYS A 89 3.80 -11.45 13.71
N THR A 90 3.27 -10.54 12.92
CA THR A 90 2.99 -10.79 11.50
C THR A 90 4.31 -10.97 10.74
N PRO A 91 4.45 -12.02 9.91
CA PRO A 91 5.68 -12.22 9.14
C PRO A 91 5.81 -11.23 7.99
N LYS A 92 7.04 -10.95 7.61
CA LYS A 92 7.40 -10.18 6.41
C LYS A 92 6.84 -8.75 6.37
N VAL A 93 6.65 -8.12 7.52
CA VAL A 93 6.23 -6.72 7.57
C VAL A 93 7.35 -5.84 7.01
N PRO A 94 7.10 -5.04 5.96
CA PRO A 94 8.15 -4.17 5.42
C PRO A 94 8.51 -3.08 6.42
N PRO A 95 9.76 -2.56 6.38
CA PRO A 95 10.14 -1.43 7.22
C PRO A 95 9.34 -0.18 6.85
N ALA A 96 8.90 0.58 7.86
CA ALA A 96 8.15 1.83 7.64
C ALA A 96 8.96 2.82 6.79
N SER A 97 10.26 2.93 7.05
CA SER A 97 11.16 3.81 6.30
C SER A 97 11.11 3.55 4.80
N ARG A 98 10.96 2.30 4.39
CA ARG A 98 10.88 1.95 2.98
C ARG A 98 9.60 2.46 2.32
N LEU A 99 8.46 2.28 2.97
CA LEU A 99 7.17 2.75 2.44
C LEU A 99 7.10 4.28 2.42
N ILE A 100 7.65 4.93 3.43
CA ILE A 100 7.74 6.38 3.51
C ILE A 100 8.63 6.92 2.38
N ASP A 101 9.77 6.28 2.11
CA ASP A 101 10.65 6.64 1.01
C ASP A 101 9.98 6.49 -0.35
N LEU A 102 9.21 5.44 -0.57
CA LEU A 102 8.46 5.24 -1.80
C LEU A 102 7.46 6.38 -2.03
N ASN A 103 6.75 6.79 -0.98
CA ASN A 103 5.81 7.91 -1.08
C ASN A 103 6.55 9.22 -1.41
N ARG A 104 7.67 9.48 -0.78
CA ARG A 104 8.50 10.66 -1.04
C ARG A 104 8.97 10.68 -2.49
N ARG A 105 9.43 9.55 -3.02
CA ARG A 105 9.87 9.42 -4.42
C ARG A 105 8.72 9.69 -5.39
N ARG A 106 7.53 9.17 -5.11
CA ARG A 106 6.34 9.46 -5.92
C ARG A 106 6.05 10.95 -5.96
N ASN A 107 6.04 11.61 -4.81
CA ASN A 107 5.74 13.04 -4.71
C ASN A 107 6.76 13.88 -5.48
N THR A 108 8.03 13.52 -5.41
CA THR A 108 9.10 14.19 -6.16
C THR A 108 8.91 14.02 -7.67
N SER A 109 8.57 12.82 -8.12
CA SER A 109 8.35 12.51 -9.53
C SER A 109 7.11 13.24 -10.09
N VAL A 110 5.99 13.19 -9.36
CA VAL A 110 4.72 13.80 -9.80
C VAL A 110 4.80 15.33 -9.83
N HIS A 111 5.53 15.95 -8.90
CA HIS A 111 5.65 17.41 -8.82
C HIS A 111 6.79 17.98 -9.66
N GLY A 112 7.56 17.14 -10.33
CA GLY A 112 8.60 17.57 -11.26
C GLY A 112 9.79 18.32 -10.63
N GLU A 113 9.91 18.27 -9.32
CA GLU A 113 10.95 19.02 -8.61
C GLU A 113 12.35 18.40 -8.73
N TRP A 114 12.42 17.11 -8.99
CA TRP A 114 13.67 16.40 -9.29
C TRP A 114 13.38 15.11 -10.00
N MET A 115 13.91 14.97 -11.18
CA MET A 115 13.78 13.73 -11.94
C MET A 115 14.75 12.67 -11.42
N GLU A 116 14.39 12.00 -10.32
CA GLU A 116 14.93 10.67 -10.15
C GLU A 116 14.36 9.82 -11.28
N VAL A 117 15.22 9.33 -12.14
CA VAL A 117 14.83 8.38 -13.15
C VAL A 117 14.36 7.12 -12.44
N LEU A 118 13.04 6.91 -12.40
CA LEU A 118 12.49 5.66 -11.90
C LEU A 118 12.76 4.60 -12.95
N ASP A 119 13.64 3.67 -12.62
CA ASP A 119 13.96 2.55 -13.47
C ASP A 119 13.13 1.32 -13.10
N GLN A 120 13.31 0.25 -13.87
CA GLN A 120 12.60 -1.00 -13.64
C GLN A 120 12.89 -1.59 -12.25
N ASP A 121 14.12 -1.45 -11.75
CA ASP A 121 14.50 -1.97 -10.44
C ASP A 121 13.77 -1.25 -9.31
N ALA A 122 13.62 0.07 -9.40
CA ALA A 122 12.86 0.86 -8.44
C ALA A 122 11.38 0.44 -8.42
N LEU A 123 10.81 0.20 -9.60
CA LEU A 123 9.43 -0.27 -9.72
C LEU A 123 9.27 -1.69 -9.15
N GLN A 124 10.19 -2.61 -9.43
CA GLN A 124 10.15 -3.97 -8.88
C GLN A 124 10.27 -3.96 -7.36
N ASP A 125 11.11 -3.11 -6.81
CA ASP A 125 11.24 -2.93 -5.37
C ASP A 125 9.94 -2.44 -4.73
N ALA A 126 9.28 -1.46 -5.35
CA ALA A 126 8.00 -0.94 -4.89
C ALA A 126 6.91 -2.02 -4.92
N ILE A 127 6.85 -2.80 -6.00
CA ILE A 127 5.91 -3.92 -6.15
C ILE A 127 6.12 -4.95 -5.04
N ARG A 128 7.36 -5.30 -4.76
CA ARG A 128 7.68 -6.26 -3.69
C ARG A 128 7.25 -5.76 -2.33
N ALA A 129 7.53 -4.50 -2.01
CA ALA A 129 7.13 -3.89 -0.75
C ALA A 129 5.61 -3.86 -0.61
N ALA A 130 4.89 -3.49 -1.66
CA ALA A 130 3.43 -3.45 -1.67
C ALA A 130 2.82 -4.84 -1.49
N ARG A 131 3.36 -5.86 -2.16
CA ARG A 131 2.90 -7.25 -2.00
C ARG A 131 3.13 -7.78 -0.60
N ASN A 132 4.29 -7.47 -0.01
CA ASN A 132 4.58 -7.84 1.36
C ASN A 132 3.63 -7.17 2.34
N LEU A 133 3.33 -5.89 2.13
CA LEU A 133 2.37 -5.17 2.96
C LEU A 133 0.96 -5.76 2.83
N LEU A 134 0.53 -6.06 1.62
CA LEU A 134 -0.79 -6.68 1.37
C LEU A 134 -0.92 -8.01 2.11
N ALA A 135 0.07 -8.87 1.99
CA ALA A 135 0.09 -10.16 2.68
C ALA A 135 0.10 -9.98 4.20
N ALA A 136 0.89 -9.03 4.72
CA ALA A 136 0.97 -8.74 6.14
C ALA A 136 -0.37 -8.25 6.70
N VAL A 137 -1.03 -7.35 5.99
CA VAL A 137 -2.34 -6.82 6.40
C VAL A 137 -3.40 -7.92 6.39
N ARG A 138 -3.46 -8.72 5.35
CA ARG A 138 -4.39 -9.86 5.28
C ARG A 138 -4.16 -10.83 6.43
N HIS A 139 -2.92 -11.17 6.69
CA HIS A 139 -2.55 -12.04 7.80
C HIS A 139 -2.92 -11.42 9.15
N GLY A 140 -2.58 -10.15 9.37
CA GLY A 140 -2.87 -9.45 10.62
C GLY A 140 -4.36 -9.31 10.90
N LEU A 141 -5.17 -9.06 9.88
CA LEU A 141 -6.63 -8.99 10.01
C LEU A 141 -7.22 -10.37 10.30
N ALA A 142 -6.75 -11.41 9.62
CA ALA A 142 -7.19 -12.78 9.87
C ALA A 142 -6.87 -13.20 11.32
N ALA A 143 -5.72 -12.83 11.84
CA ALA A 143 -5.33 -13.11 13.23
C ALA A 143 -6.25 -12.43 14.25
N LYS A 144 -6.92 -11.34 13.87
CA LYS A 144 -7.92 -10.64 14.68
C LYS A 144 -9.34 -11.17 14.46
N GLY A 145 -9.51 -12.22 13.66
CA GLY A 145 -10.81 -12.75 13.31
C GLY A 145 -11.57 -11.93 12.26
N ILE A 146 -10.88 -11.04 11.56
CA ILE A 146 -11.49 -10.21 10.52
C ILE A 146 -11.22 -10.84 9.16
N ASP A 147 -12.29 -11.33 8.52
CA ASP A 147 -12.19 -11.99 7.22
C ASP A 147 -12.29 -10.97 6.09
N VAL A 148 -11.19 -10.77 5.38
CA VAL A 148 -11.09 -9.90 4.20
C VAL A 148 -10.72 -10.68 2.93
N SER A 149 -10.78 -12.00 2.99
CA SER A 149 -10.51 -12.87 1.84
C SER A 149 -11.66 -12.92 0.84
#